data_c1a150808f5235b8c4e3edffd1ad35cc
#
_entry.id   c1a150808f5235b8c4e3edffd1ad35cc
#
_cell.length_a   1.000
_cell.length_b   1.000
_cell.length_c   1.000
_cell.angle_alpha   90.00
_cell.angle_beta   90.00
_cell.angle_gamma   90.00
#
_symmetry.space_group_name_H-M   'P 1'
#
loop_
_entity.id
_entity.type
_entity.pdbx_description
1 polymer ?
#
loop_
_entity_poly.entity_id
_entity_poly.type
_entity_poly.pdbx_seq_one_letter_code
_entity_poly.pdbx_strand_id
1 'polypeptide(L)'
;VSLADCTITKTGSSSNTENGDFYGMNAALLAENGAQVTVTGGEVTTSATNGNGIFSYGSGTVVNVSGTKIRTAERNSGGIQTTGGGKMNAEDLDVQTEGNSSAAIRSDRGGGTVNVKGGTYVTNGTGSPAIYSTADISVSDAVLTANNSEGIVVEGKNFVKLTDCTLSGKMQGTYNDDSENIQCIMIYQSMSGDADVGEAYFEANGGEITSLAGDMFYVTNTSCEIKLSGVKFNMADGVLLRAVGNSSSRGWGKSGENGGDVKMTLTDQTVEGDIVVDEISSLDLDMSGSVLTGAINADNSGGNISVFLDENSTWNLTSDCYVSSFDGDISNINAGEFHLYVNGEMVV
;
A
#
# COMPACT_ATOMS: atom_id res chain seq x y z
N VAL A 1 -29.58 11.85 -0.47
CA VAL A 1 -29.89 11.64 -1.90
C VAL A 1 -29.69 10.17 -2.23
N SER A 2 -30.62 9.60 -3.03
CA SER A 2 -30.49 8.21 -3.50
C SER A 2 -30.56 8.19 -5.02
N LEU A 3 -29.63 7.46 -5.64
CA LEU A 3 -29.54 7.19 -7.05
C LEU A 3 -29.60 5.68 -7.25
N ALA A 4 -30.49 5.19 -8.09
CA ALA A 4 -30.60 3.76 -8.39
C ALA A 4 -30.57 3.55 -9.92
N ASP A 5 -29.72 2.65 -10.36
CA ASP A 5 -29.54 2.25 -11.77
C ASP A 5 -29.34 3.44 -12.73
N CYS A 6 -28.68 4.50 -12.23
CA CYS A 6 -28.45 5.71 -13.01
C CYS A 6 -27.20 5.56 -13.89
N THR A 7 -27.20 6.22 -15.04
CA THR A 7 -26.01 6.44 -15.86
C THR A 7 -25.53 7.87 -15.66
N ILE A 8 -24.29 8.04 -15.18
CA ILE A 8 -23.65 9.34 -15.01
C ILE A 8 -22.45 9.41 -15.96
N THR A 9 -22.40 10.42 -16.81
CA THR A 9 -21.29 10.62 -17.75
C THR A 9 -20.68 12.00 -17.59
N LYS A 10 -19.36 12.03 -17.38
CA LYS A 10 -18.56 13.25 -17.25
C LYS A 10 -17.59 13.38 -18.43
N THR A 11 -17.64 14.51 -19.15
CA THR A 11 -16.80 14.75 -20.34
C THR A 11 -15.96 16.03 -20.29
N GLY A 12 -16.29 16.95 -19.39
CA GLY A 12 -15.60 18.24 -19.27
C GLY A 12 -14.32 18.12 -18.42
N SER A 13 -13.16 18.24 -19.05
CA SER A 13 -11.86 18.26 -18.35
C SER A 13 -11.63 19.55 -17.57
N SER A 14 -10.86 19.44 -16.48
CA SER A 14 -10.33 20.58 -15.70
C SER A 14 -8.81 20.62 -15.84
N SER A 15 -8.25 21.82 -15.93
CA SER A 15 -6.81 22.04 -15.84
C SER A 15 -6.32 22.24 -14.40
N ASN A 16 -7.25 22.39 -13.45
CA ASN A 16 -6.92 22.57 -12.04
C ASN A 16 -6.89 21.21 -11.33
N THR A 17 -5.69 20.64 -11.23
CA THR A 17 -5.46 19.36 -10.59
C THR A 17 -5.79 19.40 -9.10
N GLU A 18 -5.40 20.46 -8.39
CA GLU A 18 -5.66 20.63 -6.96
C GLU A 18 -7.17 20.61 -6.66
N ASN A 19 -7.96 21.36 -7.41
CA ASN A 19 -9.42 21.34 -7.25
C ASN A 19 -10.03 19.96 -7.57
N GLY A 20 -9.48 19.26 -8.55
CA GLY A 20 -9.93 17.91 -8.92
C GLY A 20 -9.58 16.89 -7.84
N ASP A 21 -8.32 16.86 -7.42
CA ASP A 21 -7.78 15.81 -6.54
C ASP A 21 -8.17 16.03 -5.08
N PHE A 22 -8.14 17.28 -4.58
CA PHE A 22 -8.36 17.53 -3.15
C PHE A 22 -9.81 17.86 -2.80
N TYR A 23 -10.59 18.42 -3.74
CA TYR A 23 -11.96 18.87 -3.49
C TYR A 23 -13.01 18.18 -4.36
N GLY A 24 -12.61 17.33 -5.29
CA GLY A 24 -13.52 16.60 -6.18
C GLY A 24 -14.32 17.48 -7.13
N MET A 25 -13.92 18.74 -7.36
CA MET A 25 -14.72 19.73 -8.10
C MET A 25 -14.97 19.39 -9.57
N ASN A 26 -14.28 18.38 -10.11
CA ASN A 26 -14.51 17.84 -11.44
C ASN A 26 -14.94 16.37 -11.45
N ALA A 27 -15.34 15.81 -10.30
CA ALA A 27 -15.82 14.44 -10.24
C ALA A 27 -17.13 14.25 -11.01
N ALA A 28 -17.40 13.04 -11.49
CA ALA A 28 -18.69 12.70 -12.10
C ALA A 28 -19.83 12.77 -11.07
N LEU A 29 -19.55 12.34 -9.82
CA LEU A 29 -20.43 12.53 -8.69
C LEU A 29 -19.62 13.06 -7.51
N LEU A 30 -19.94 14.26 -7.02
CA LEU A 30 -19.38 14.86 -5.83
C LEU A 30 -20.44 14.93 -4.74
N ALA A 31 -20.13 14.37 -3.56
CA ALA A 31 -20.87 14.60 -2.33
C ALA A 31 -20.04 15.49 -1.40
N GLU A 32 -20.62 16.54 -0.85
CA GLU A 32 -19.94 17.50 0.04
C GLU A 32 -20.90 18.10 1.08
N ASN A 33 -20.37 18.91 1.99
CA ASN A 33 -21.17 19.68 2.96
C ASN A 33 -22.06 18.81 3.87
N GLY A 34 -21.55 17.66 4.31
CA GLY A 34 -22.28 16.74 5.19
C GLY A 34 -23.38 15.93 4.48
N ALA A 35 -23.39 15.91 3.16
CA ALA A 35 -24.36 15.17 2.39
C ALA A 35 -24.31 13.66 2.67
N GLN A 36 -25.49 13.04 2.69
CA GLN A 36 -25.66 11.58 2.76
C GLN A 36 -26.14 11.11 1.37
N VAL A 37 -25.32 10.37 0.67
CA VAL A 37 -25.59 9.91 -0.70
C VAL A 37 -25.54 8.38 -0.74
N THR A 38 -26.54 7.79 -1.40
CA THR A 38 -26.57 6.35 -1.69
C THR A 38 -26.65 6.16 -3.19
N VAL A 39 -25.75 5.35 -3.74
CA VAL A 39 -25.74 4.94 -5.16
C VAL A 39 -25.86 3.42 -5.21
N THR A 40 -26.84 2.92 -5.95
CA THR A 40 -27.06 1.47 -6.10
C THR A 40 -27.16 1.13 -7.57
N GLY A 41 -26.34 0.18 -8.02
CA GLY A 41 -26.30 -0.20 -9.44
C GLY A 41 -25.87 0.93 -10.37
N GLY A 42 -26.20 0.78 -11.64
CA GLY A 42 -25.91 1.79 -12.65
C GLY A 42 -24.44 1.89 -13.07
N GLU A 43 -24.11 2.95 -13.79
CA GLU A 43 -22.76 3.17 -14.34
C GLU A 43 -22.32 4.63 -14.21
N VAL A 44 -21.07 4.84 -13.80
CA VAL A 44 -20.39 6.12 -13.76
C VAL A 44 -19.22 6.10 -14.73
N THR A 45 -19.22 6.98 -15.72
CA THR A 45 -18.12 7.07 -16.70
C THR A 45 -17.56 8.48 -16.76
N THR A 46 -16.24 8.59 -16.89
CA THR A 46 -15.58 9.87 -17.10
C THR A 46 -14.47 9.77 -18.16
N SER A 47 -14.50 10.67 -19.12
CA SER A 47 -13.44 10.93 -20.10
C SER A 47 -12.81 12.32 -19.88
N ALA A 48 -12.81 12.78 -18.65
CA ALA A 48 -12.34 14.10 -18.26
C ALA A 48 -11.02 14.01 -17.49
N THR A 49 -10.03 14.79 -17.88
CA THR A 49 -8.81 15.00 -17.06
C THR A 49 -9.19 15.65 -15.73
N ASN A 50 -8.63 15.18 -14.63
CA ASN A 50 -9.00 15.53 -13.26
C ASN A 50 -10.49 15.22 -12.96
N GLY A 51 -11.05 14.20 -13.62
CA GLY A 51 -12.46 13.82 -13.56
C GLY A 51 -12.66 12.51 -12.81
N ASN A 52 -12.57 12.54 -11.48
CA ASN A 52 -12.78 11.35 -10.65
C ASN A 52 -14.21 10.77 -10.82
N GLY A 53 -14.37 9.48 -10.58
CA GLY A 53 -15.67 8.81 -10.64
C GLY A 53 -16.62 9.30 -9.54
N ILE A 54 -16.51 8.75 -8.34
CA ILE A 54 -17.34 9.11 -7.17
C ILE A 54 -16.47 9.67 -6.06
N PHE A 55 -16.86 10.84 -5.54
CA PHE A 55 -16.05 11.59 -4.57
C PHE A 55 -16.86 11.96 -3.32
N SER A 56 -16.29 11.70 -2.15
CA SER A 56 -16.82 12.13 -0.84
C SER A 56 -15.87 13.15 -0.22
N TYR A 57 -16.30 14.41 -0.11
CA TYR A 57 -15.51 15.50 0.41
C TYR A 57 -16.05 16.05 1.73
N GLY A 58 -15.15 16.18 2.70
CA GLY A 58 -15.42 16.93 3.92
C GLY A 58 -16.08 16.12 5.03
N SER A 59 -15.76 16.51 6.27
CA SER A 59 -16.29 15.88 7.48
C SER A 59 -17.82 15.84 7.51
N GLY A 60 -18.39 14.71 7.96
CA GLY A 60 -19.83 14.48 8.00
C GLY A 60 -20.44 14.05 6.66
N THR A 61 -19.71 14.14 5.54
CA THR A 61 -20.17 13.63 4.25
C THR A 61 -20.00 12.12 4.19
N VAL A 62 -21.05 11.41 3.74
CA VAL A 62 -21.03 9.94 3.60
C VAL A 62 -21.58 9.56 2.23
N VAL A 63 -20.83 8.75 1.51
CA VAL A 63 -21.27 8.08 0.29
C VAL A 63 -21.34 6.58 0.54
N ASN A 64 -22.50 5.98 0.30
CA ASN A 64 -22.68 4.54 0.24
C ASN A 64 -22.91 4.16 -1.23
N VAL A 65 -22.04 3.33 -1.79
CA VAL A 65 -22.12 2.93 -3.19
C VAL A 65 -22.06 1.41 -3.30
N SER A 66 -22.97 0.81 -4.06
CA SER A 66 -23.04 -0.65 -4.21
C SER A 66 -23.42 -1.09 -5.63
N GLY A 67 -22.80 -2.19 -6.12
CA GLY A 67 -23.09 -2.81 -7.40
C GLY A 67 -22.91 -1.87 -8.60
N THR A 68 -22.15 -0.79 -8.46
CA THR A 68 -21.98 0.24 -9.49
C THR A 68 -20.73 -0.03 -10.32
N LYS A 69 -20.84 0.16 -11.64
CA LYS A 69 -19.72 0.12 -12.56
C LYS A 69 -19.11 1.51 -12.70
N ILE A 70 -17.79 1.64 -12.53
CA ILE A 70 -17.06 2.92 -12.63
C ILE A 70 -15.94 2.78 -13.65
N ARG A 71 -15.89 3.70 -14.63
CA ARG A 71 -14.87 3.73 -15.68
C ARG A 71 -14.31 5.15 -15.82
N THR A 72 -13.00 5.30 -15.64
CA THR A 72 -12.31 6.59 -15.84
C THR A 72 -11.21 6.44 -16.89
N ALA A 73 -11.13 7.35 -17.85
CA ALA A 73 -10.24 7.21 -19.00
C ALA A 73 -8.99 8.10 -18.95
N GLU A 74 -9.09 9.28 -18.32
CA GLU A 74 -8.05 10.28 -18.40
C GLU A 74 -7.19 10.35 -17.13
N ARG A 75 -6.05 11.05 -17.22
CA ARG A 75 -5.13 11.21 -16.08
C ARG A 75 -5.78 11.96 -14.89
N ASN A 76 -5.30 11.70 -13.69
CA ASN A 76 -5.79 12.24 -12.42
C ASN A 76 -7.30 12.01 -12.25
N SER A 77 -7.77 10.83 -12.60
CA SER A 77 -9.20 10.49 -12.62
C SER A 77 -9.41 9.14 -11.94
N GLY A 78 -9.32 9.14 -10.60
CA GLY A 78 -9.51 7.95 -9.78
C GLY A 78 -10.94 7.38 -9.84
N GLY A 79 -11.11 6.16 -9.35
CA GLY A 79 -12.41 5.48 -9.32
C GLY A 79 -13.32 6.03 -8.22
N ILE A 80 -13.06 5.64 -6.97
CA ILE A 80 -13.70 6.19 -5.77
C ILE A 80 -12.67 6.95 -4.95
N GLN A 81 -13.07 8.09 -4.39
CA GLN A 81 -12.15 8.96 -3.67
C GLN A 81 -12.79 9.62 -2.44
N THR A 82 -11.98 9.80 -1.40
CA THR A 82 -12.37 10.50 -0.17
C THR A 82 -11.28 11.47 0.25
N THR A 83 -11.65 12.70 0.59
CA THR A 83 -10.73 13.71 1.13
C THR A 83 -11.39 14.58 2.18
N GLY A 84 -10.59 15.35 2.93
CA GLY A 84 -11.10 16.32 3.91
C GLY A 84 -11.93 15.71 5.03
N GLY A 85 -11.72 14.45 5.37
CA GLY A 85 -12.47 13.76 6.41
C GLY A 85 -13.82 13.18 5.96
N GLY A 86 -14.08 13.07 4.65
CA GLY A 86 -15.26 12.39 4.11
C GLY A 86 -15.25 10.90 4.38
N LYS A 87 -16.37 10.24 4.12
CA LYS A 87 -16.52 8.79 4.28
C LYS A 87 -17.10 8.14 3.03
N MET A 88 -16.48 7.03 2.60
CA MET A 88 -16.95 6.17 1.51
C MET A 88 -17.17 4.75 2.03
N ASN A 89 -18.36 4.18 1.79
CA ASN A 89 -18.62 2.76 1.96
C ASN A 89 -18.98 2.19 0.59
N ALA A 90 -18.18 1.25 0.11
CA ALA A 90 -18.30 0.65 -1.21
C ALA A 90 -18.54 -0.86 -1.10
N GLU A 91 -19.49 -1.38 -1.84
CA GLU A 91 -19.80 -2.82 -1.86
C GLU A 91 -19.97 -3.31 -3.30
N ASP A 92 -19.24 -4.38 -3.65
CA ASP A 92 -19.33 -5.08 -4.93
C ASP A 92 -19.26 -4.17 -6.16
N LEU A 93 -18.28 -3.25 -6.18
CA LEU A 93 -18.05 -2.37 -7.34
C LEU A 93 -17.24 -3.06 -8.43
N ASP A 94 -17.44 -2.62 -9.68
CA ASP A 94 -16.59 -2.91 -10.83
C ASP A 94 -15.91 -1.62 -11.29
N VAL A 95 -14.68 -1.40 -10.81
CA VAL A 95 -13.92 -0.16 -11.06
C VAL A 95 -12.75 -0.42 -12.01
N GLN A 96 -12.62 0.41 -13.05
CA GLN A 96 -11.48 0.41 -13.94
C GLN A 96 -11.03 1.82 -14.27
N THR A 97 -9.74 2.11 -14.10
CA THR A 97 -9.11 3.39 -14.43
C THR A 97 -8.01 3.19 -15.48
N GLU A 98 -7.95 4.06 -16.50
CA GLU A 98 -6.99 3.95 -17.60
C GLU A 98 -5.86 5.00 -17.50
N GLY A 99 -6.15 6.13 -16.89
CA GLY A 99 -5.25 7.27 -16.85
C GLY A 99 -4.07 7.11 -15.89
N ASN A 100 -3.01 7.86 -16.13
CA ASN A 100 -1.91 7.99 -15.16
C ASN A 100 -2.38 8.76 -13.91
N SER A 101 -1.79 8.49 -12.76
CA SER A 101 -2.16 9.08 -11.46
C SER A 101 -3.66 8.91 -11.14
N SER A 102 -4.21 7.73 -11.41
CA SER A 102 -5.64 7.43 -11.35
C SER A 102 -5.92 6.15 -10.56
N ALA A 103 -5.62 6.16 -9.26
CA ALA A 103 -5.87 5.01 -8.40
C ALA A 103 -7.37 4.62 -8.37
N ALA A 104 -7.66 3.33 -8.26
CA ALA A 104 -9.05 2.85 -8.23
C ALA A 104 -9.76 3.20 -6.92
N ILE A 105 -9.04 3.07 -5.80
CA ILE A 105 -9.45 3.50 -4.46
C ILE A 105 -8.43 4.55 -4.01
N ARG A 106 -8.88 5.77 -3.77
CA ARG A 106 -7.99 6.89 -3.52
C ARG A 106 -8.43 7.73 -2.33
N SER A 107 -7.46 8.26 -1.63
CA SER A 107 -7.62 9.42 -0.76
C SER A 107 -6.49 10.40 -1.03
N ASP A 108 -6.72 11.63 -0.65
CA ASP A 108 -5.77 12.72 -0.76
C ASP A 108 -5.94 13.65 0.44
N ARG A 109 -5.33 14.81 0.41
CA ARG A 109 -5.22 15.82 1.47
C ARG A 109 -6.41 15.88 2.43
N GLY A 110 -6.12 15.77 3.73
CA GLY A 110 -7.12 15.83 4.79
C GLY A 110 -7.81 14.49 5.08
N GLY A 111 -7.38 13.41 4.43
CA GLY A 111 -7.78 12.04 4.76
C GLY A 111 -9.28 11.77 4.73
N GLY A 112 -9.68 10.77 5.49
CA GLY A 112 -11.07 10.33 5.64
C GLY A 112 -11.14 8.84 5.97
N THR A 113 -12.25 8.19 5.62
CA THR A 113 -12.43 6.75 5.82
C THR A 113 -13.00 6.11 4.56
N VAL A 114 -12.37 5.04 4.08
CA VAL A 114 -12.88 4.24 2.97
C VAL A 114 -13.03 2.78 3.42
N ASN A 115 -14.24 2.26 3.37
CA ASN A 115 -14.54 0.86 3.64
C ASN A 115 -15.02 0.21 2.35
N VAL A 116 -14.33 -0.84 1.93
CA VAL A 116 -14.65 -1.60 0.71
C VAL A 116 -14.91 -3.05 1.07
N LYS A 117 -15.99 -3.59 0.52
CA LYS A 117 -16.30 -5.01 0.61
C LYS A 117 -16.63 -5.58 -0.76
N GLY A 118 -15.90 -6.60 -1.15
CA GLY A 118 -16.09 -7.24 -2.46
C GLY A 118 -15.72 -6.35 -3.64
N GLY A 119 -16.02 -6.84 -4.83
CA GLY A 119 -15.81 -6.12 -6.07
C GLY A 119 -14.43 -6.30 -6.72
N THR A 120 -14.27 -5.64 -7.86
CA THR A 120 -13.04 -5.69 -8.67
C THR A 120 -12.55 -4.29 -8.96
N TYR A 121 -11.27 -4.04 -8.74
CA TYR A 121 -10.64 -2.73 -8.86
C TYR A 121 -9.38 -2.87 -9.71
N VAL A 122 -9.39 -2.32 -10.91
CA VAL A 122 -8.31 -2.44 -11.90
C VAL A 122 -7.78 -1.07 -12.29
N THR A 123 -6.46 -0.92 -12.28
CA THR A 123 -5.79 0.27 -12.80
C THR A 123 -4.81 -0.09 -13.91
N ASN A 124 -4.77 0.73 -14.96
CA ASN A 124 -3.94 0.50 -16.14
C ASN A 124 -2.88 1.59 -16.35
N GLY A 125 -3.01 2.74 -15.69
CA GLY A 125 -2.09 3.86 -15.83
C GLY A 125 -0.80 3.71 -15.01
N THR A 126 0.23 4.41 -15.41
CA THR A 126 1.47 4.55 -14.61
C THR A 126 1.23 5.46 -13.40
N GLY A 127 1.83 5.14 -12.26
CA GLY A 127 1.58 5.86 -10.99
C GLY A 127 0.10 5.81 -10.57
N SER A 128 -0.56 4.70 -10.87
CA SER A 128 -1.97 4.46 -10.60
C SER A 128 -2.12 3.18 -9.79
N PRO A 129 -1.78 3.18 -8.50
CA PRO A 129 -1.95 2.00 -7.66
C PRO A 129 -3.43 1.59 -7.56
N ALA A 130 -3.70 0.35 -7.22
CA ALA A 130 -5.08 -0.05 -6.93
C ALA A 130 -5.63 0.71 -5.72
N ILE A 131 -4.77 0.94 -4.70
CA ILE A 131 -5.06 1.77 -3.53
C ILE A 131 -3.96 2.82 -3.34
N TYR A 132 -4.34 4.11 -3.28
CA TYR A 132 -3.48 5.19 -2.80
C TYR A 132 -4.08 5.79 -1.53
N SER A 133 -3.36 5.65 -0.41
CA SER A 133 -3.89 6.00 0.90
C SER A 133 -3.18 7.17 1.55
N THR A 134 -3.92 8.24 1.79
CA THR A 134 -3.69 9.28 2.81
C THR A 134 -4.85 9.31 3.80
N ALA A 135 -5.50 8.17 4.07
CA ALA A 135 -6.69 8.01 4.92
C ALA A 135 -6.69 6.63 5.59
N ASP A 136 -7.74 6.34 6.36
CA ASP A 136 -8.02 5.00 6.87
C ASP A 136 -8.79 4.19 5.83
N ILE A 137 -8.11 3.27 5.15
CA ILE A 137 -8.71 2.42 4.11
C ILE A 137 -8.74 0.96 4.56
N SER A 138 -9.94 0.38 4.60
CA SER A 138 -10.15 -1.05 4.87
C SER A 138 -10.84 -1.71 3.68
N VAL A 139 -10.28 -2.83 3.20
CA VAL A 139 -10.80 -3.58 2.07
C VAL A 139 -10.94 -5.06 2.45
N SER A 140 -12.08 -5.68 2.14
CA SER A 140 -12.30 -7.11 2.34
C SER A 140 -12.90 -7.78 1.11
N ASP A 141 -12.57 -9.05 0.91
CA ASP A 141 -13.16 -9.92 -0.13
C ASP A 141 -13.06 -9.36 -1.56
N ALA A 142 -12.08 -8.52 -1.86
CA ALA A 142 -11.96 -7.79 -3.13
C ALA A 142 -10.80 -8.29 -3.99
N VAL A 143 -10.91 -8.05 -5.30
CA VAL A 143 -9.84 -8.25 -6.28
C VAL A 143 -9.27 -6.91 -6.69
N LEU A 144 -7.98 -6.70 -6.45
CA LEU A 144 -7.24 -5.47 -6.66
C LEU A 144 -6.11 -5.73 -7.67
N THR A 145 -6.07 -5.00 -8.77
CA THR A 145 -5.06 -5.20 -9.82
C THR A 145 -4.50 -3.86 -10.31
N ALA A 146 -3.18 -3.69 -10.20
CA ALA A 146 -2.47 -2.58 -10.82
C ALA A 146 -1.56 -3.11 -11.94
N ASN A 147 -1.88 -2.77 -13.19
CA ASN A 147 -1.19 -3.32 -14.36
C ASN A 147 0.09 -2.56 -14.74
N ASN A 148 0.27 -1.34 -14.25
CA ASN A 148 1.42 -0.48 -14.57
C ASN A 148 1.89 0.35 -13.36
N SER A 149 1.61 -0.10 -12.17
CA SER A 149 1.94 0.63 -10.94
C SER A 149 2.12 -0.34 -9.78
N GLU A 150 2.45 0.19 -8.62
CA GLU A 150 2.33 -0.47 -7.34
C GLU A 150 0.89 -0.98 -7.14
N GLY A 151 0.71 -2.06 -6.40
CA GLY A 151 -0.61 -2.48 -5.95
C GLY A 151 -1.19 -1.51 -4.93
N ILE A 152 -0.37 -1.10 -3.95
CA ILE A 152 -0.76 -0.21 -2.85
C ILE A 152 0.34 0.80 -2.57
N VAL A 153 -0.08 2.04 -2.26
CA VAL A 153 0.76 3.10 -1.71
C VAL A 153 0.12 3.63 -0.42
N VAL A 154 0.90 3.65 0.66
CA VAL A 154 0.53 4.25 1.95
C VAL A 154 1.44 5.44 2.21
N GLU A 155 0.88 6.63 2.33
CA GLU A 155 1.63 7.85 2.57
C GLU A 155 1.35 8.42 3.95
N GLY A 156 2.42 8.69 4.71
CA GLY A 156 2.36 9.31 6.02
C GLY A 156 1.63 8.47 7.06
N LYS A 157 1.11 9.12 8.08
CA LYS A 157 0.41 8.51 9.22
C LYS A 157 -0.98 8.00 8.81
N ASN A 158 -1.02 7.03 7.91
CA ASN A 158 -2.26 6.49 7.36
C ASN A 158 -2.25 4.97 7.38
N PHE A 159 -3.40 4.39 7.07
CA PHE A 159 -3.67 2.98 7.31
C PHE A 159 -4.27 2.30 6.07
N VAL A 160 -3.77 1.11 5.75
CA VAL A 160 -4.43 0.18 4.82
C VAL A 160 -4.56 -1.19 5.48
N LYS A 161 -5.78 -1.70 5.50
CA LYS A 161 -6.08 -3.06 5.94
C LYS A 161 -6.72 -3.87 4.83
N LEU A 162 -6.18 -5.05 4.57
CA LEU A 162 -6.74 -6.06 3.69
C LEU A 162 -7.22 -7.27 4.49
N THR A 163 -8.39 -7.81 4.13
CA THR A 163 -8.89 -9.07 4.68
C THR A 163 -9.41 -9.93 3.53
N ASP A 164 -8.83 -11.13 3.36
CA ASP A 164 -9.21 -12.08 2.30
C ASP A 164 -9.25 -11.48 0.89
N CYS A 165 -8.32 -10.57 0.59
CA CYS A 165 -8.20 -9.92 -0.71
C CYS A 165 -7.23 -10.65 -1.64
N THR A 166 -7.46 -10.51 -2.95
CA THR A 166 -6.46 -10.83 -3.97
C THR A 166 -5.90 -9.53 -4.52
N LEU A 167 -4.60 -9.30 -4.31
CA LEU A 167 -3.89 -8.12 -4.79
C LEU A 167 -2.81 -8.53 -5.79
N SER A 168 -2.71 -7.80 -6.91
CA SER A 168 -1.55 -7.90 -7.80
C SER A 168 -1.05 -6.51 -8.21
N GLY A 169 0.27 -6.28 -8.09
CA GLY A 169 0.95 -5.09 -8.55
C GLY A 169 1.97 -5.43 -9.63
N LYS A 170 2.04 -4.62 -10.70
CA LYS A 170 3.02 -4.75 -11.79
C LYS A 170 3.58 -3.38 -12.15
N MET A 171 4.42 -2.86 -11.29
CA MET A 171 5.17 -1.65 -11.58
C MET A 171 6.18 -1.94 -12.69
N GLN A 172 6.14 -1.18 -13.81
CA GLN A 172 7.02 -1.41 -14.97
C GLN A 172 8.13 -0.38 -15.12
N GLY A 173 8.34 0.43 -14.11
CA GLY A 173 9.28 1.53 -14.12
C GLY A 173 8.73 2.62 -13.25
N THR A 174 9.44 3.71 -13.23
CA THR A 174 9.18 4.77 -12.29
C THR A 174 8.33 5.84 -12.94
N TYR A 175 7.32 6.33 -12.26
CA TYR A 175 6.56 7.47 -12.74
C TYR A 175 7.47 8.70 -12.78
N ASN A 176 7.63 9.33 -13.95
CA ASN A 176 8.55 10.44 -14.20
C ASN A 176 10.05 10.13 -13.97
N ASP A 177 10.48 8.89 -14.17
CA ASP A 177 11.88 8.44 -13.95
C ASP A 177 12.42 8.68 -12.53
N ASP A 178 11.56 8.75 -11.54
CA ASP A 178 11.91 9.24 -10.20
C ASP A 178 11.87 8.18 -9.09
N SER A 179 11.43 6.97 -9.37
CA SER A 179 11.47 5.92 -8.38
C SER A 179 12.83 5.21 -8.43
N GLU A 180 13.40 4.99 -7.29
CA GLU A 180 14.68 4.30 -7.15
C GLU A 180 14.51 2.80 -6.98
N ASN A 181 13.26 2.35 -6.82
CA ASN A 181 12.92 0.96 -6.62
C ASN A 181 11.64 0.58 -7.37
N ILE A 182 11.48 -0.71 -7.67
CA ILE A 182 10.27 -1.30 -8.22
C ILE A 182 9.68 -2.20 -7.14
N GLN A 183 8.41 -2.00 -6.81
CA GLN A 183 7.75 -2.65 -5.68
C GLN A 183 6.26 -2.88 -5.92
N CYS A 184 5.67 -3.77 -5.11
CA CYS A 184 4.22 -3.98 -5.08
C CYS A 184 3.53 -3.07 -4.05
N ILE A 185 4.09 -2.93 -2.86
CA ILE A 185 3.53 -2.10 -1.79
C ILE A 185 4.58 -1.09 -1.37
N MET A 186 4.23 0.19 -1.45
CA MET A 186 5.08 1.30 -1.02
C MET A 186 4.51 1.94 0.25
N ILE A 187 5.37 2.15 1.26
CA ILE A 187 5.04 2.87 2.49
C ILE A 187 6.07 3.98 2.69
N TYR A 188 5.64 5.23 2.68
CA TYR A 188 6.56 6.35 2.65
C TYR A 188 5.96 7.65 3.18
N GLN A 189 6.80 8.66 3.34
CA GLN A 189 6.39 10.05 3.61
C GLN A 189 6.93 10.97 2.53
N SER A 190 6.06 11.61 1.75
CA SER A 190 6.46 12.46 0.64
C SER A 190 6.96 13.85 1.04
N MET A 191 6.60 14.34 2.21
CA MET A 191 6.82 15.72 2.65
C MET A 191 6.09 16.79 1.80
N SER A 192 5.18 16.39 0.92
CA SER A 192 4.36 17.31 0.11
C SER A 192 3.30 18.07 0.94
N GLY A 193 2.95 17.53 2.11
CA GLY A 193 1.86 18.02 2.95
C GLY A 193 0.50 17.42 2.58
N ASP A 194 0.46 16.41 1.72
CA ASP A 194 -0.77 15.71 1.37
C ASP A 194 -1.19 14.72 2.46
N ALA A 195 -0.23 14.19 3.21
CA ALA A 195 -0.46 13.37 4.39
C ALA A 195 0.24 13.93 5.63
N ASP A 196 -0.36 13.76 6.81
CA ASP A 196 0.27 14.07 8.08
C ASP A 196 1.48 13.17 8.30
N VAL A 197 2.56 13.73 8.85
CA VAL A 197 3.75 12.98 9.25
C VAL A 197 3.45 12.13 10.48
N GLY A 198 3.90 10.88 10.47
CA GLY A 198 3.74 9.95 11.59
C GLY A 198 3.89 8.51 11.15
N GLU A 199 3.60 7.59 12.06
CA GLU A 199 3.70 6.17 11.82
C GLU A 199 2.63 5.68 10.85
N ALA A 200 3.04 5.00 9.80
CA ALA A 200 2.15 4.37 8.83
C ALA A 200 1.76 2.94 9.27
N TYR A 201 0.63 2.43 8.77
CA TYR A 201 0.17 1.09 9.08
C TYR A 201 -0.25 0.32 7.84
N PHE A 202 0.20 -0.93 7.77
CA PHE A 202 -0.29 -1.89 6.80
C PHE A 202 -0.64 -3.20 7.51
N GLU A 203 -1.83 -3.72 7.26
CA GLU A 203 -2.26 -5.01 7.81
C GLU A 203 -2.90 -5.86 6.71
N ALA A 204 -2.50 -7.13 6.62
CA ALA A 204 -3.13 -8.10 5.73
C ALA A 204 -3.41 -9.40 6.47
N ASN A 205 -4.67 -9.85 6.40
CA ASN A 205 -5.14 -11.09 7.00
C ASN A 205 -5.77 -11.98 5.91
N GLY A 206 -5.21 -13.16 5.69
CA GLY A 206 -5.65 -14.06 4.62
C GLY A 206 -5.42 -13.48 3.22
N GLY A 207 -6.01 -14.16 2.23
CA GLY A 207 -5.92 -13.74 0.84
C GLY A 207 -4.57 -14.00 0.17
N GLU A 208 -4.34 -13.34 -0.97
CA GLU A 208 -3.14 -13.52 -1.79
C GLU A 208 -2.61 -12.18 -2.29
N ILE A 209 -1.31 -11.93 -2.14
CA ILE A 209 -0.63 -10.73 -2.64
C ILE A 209 0.49 -11.15 -3.59
N THR A 210 0.46 -10.62 -4.80
CA THR A 210 1.41 -10.92 -5.87
C THR A 210 2.16 -9.66 -6.32
N SER A 211 3.48 -9.65 -6.12
CA SER A 211 4.37 -8.74 -6.84
C SER A 211 4.75 -9.37 -8.17
N LEU A 212 4.27 -8.79 -9.27
CA LEU A 212 4.62 -9.23 -10.62
C LEU A 212 5.93 -8.61 -11.13
N ALA A 213 6.49 -7.64 -10.40
CA ALA A 213 7.79 -7.03 -10.63
C ALA A 213 8.28 -6.35 -9.36
N GLY A 214 9.58 -6.46 -9.05
CA GLY A 214 10.23 -5.83 -7.92
C GLY A 214 9.88 -6.42 -6.56
N ASP A 215 10.24 -5.69 -5.52
CA ASP A 215 10.10 -6.09 -4.13
C ASP A 215 8.63 -6.15 -3.69
N MET A 216 8.33 -6.93 -2.65
CA MET A 216 6.97 -6.95 -2.10
C MET A 216 6.68 -5.66 -1.34
N PHE A 217 7.52 -5.29 -0.38
CA PHE A 217 7.39 -4.04 0.38
C PHE A 217 8.62 -3.16 0.18
N TYR A 218 8.39 -1.87 -0.09
CA TYR A 218 9.42 -0.83 -0.05
C TYR A 218 9.02 0.23 0.97
N VAL A 219 9.89 0.45 1.96
CA VAL A 219 9.67 1.42 3.04
C VAL A 219 10.80 2.44 3.04
N THR A 220 10.44 3.73 2.96
CA THR A 220 11.42 4.83 2.92
C THR A 220 10.87 6.12 3.53
N ASN A 221 11.73 6.87 4.21
CA ASN A 221 11.42 8.16 4.84
C ASN A 221 10.20 8.12 5.80
N THR A 222 10.01 6.99 6.50
CA THR A 222 8.88 6.84 7.44
C THR A 222 9.15 5.75 8.47
N SER A 223 8.44 5.81 9.59
CA SER A 223 8.25 4.66 10.46
C SER A 223 6.92 3.97 10.15
N CYS A 224 6.89 2.65 10.22
CA CYS A 224 5.65 1.92 9.97
C CYS A 224 5.53 0.61 10.74
N GLU A 225 4.28 0.18 10.96
CA GLU A 225 3.95 -1.15 11.42
C GLU A 225 3.33 -1.96 10.28
N ILE A 226 3.88 -3.16 10.01
CA ILE A 226 3.38 -4.12 9.01
C ILE A 226 2.95 -5.38 9.76
N LYS A 227 1.66 -5.76 9.63
CA LYS A 227 1.12 -6.98 10.24
C LYS A 227 0.63 -7.95 9.16
N LEU A 228 1.14 -9.18 9.19
CA LEU A 228 0.79 -10.20 8.21
C LEU A 228 0.34 -11.47 8.92
N SER A 229 -0.82 -12.00 8.51
CA SER A 229 -1.35 -13.26 9.04
C SER A 229 -2.03 -14.09 7.96
N GLY A 230 -1.53 -15.31 7.72
CA GLY A 230 -2.12 -16.27 6.79
C GLY A 230 -2.20 -15.78 5.32
N VAL A 231 -1.37 -14.83 4.93
CA VAL A 231 -1.33 -14.28 3.56
C VAL A 231 -0.47 -15.17 2.68
N LYS A 232 -0.96 -15.50 1.49
CA LYS A 232 -0.15 -16.12 0.46
C LYS A 232 0.58 -15.06 -0.35
N PHE A 233 1.91 -15.12 -0.36
CA PHE A 233 2.74 -14.22 -1.17
C PHE A 233 3.28 -14.91 -2.43
N ASN A 234 3.29 -14.18 -3.56
CA ASN A 234 4.03 -14.54 -4.76
C ASN A 234 4.91 -13.33 -5.13
N MET A 235 6.22 -13.53 -5.17
CA MET A 235 7.21 -12.46 -5.38
C MET A 235 8.06 -12.73 -6.61
N ALA A 236 8.17 -11.74 -7.51
CA ALA A 236 8.96 -11.87 -8.73
C ALA A 236 10.46 -11.88 -8.43
N ASP A 237 10.93 -11.03 -7.51
CA ASP A 237 12.35 -10.79 -7.26
C ASP A 237 12.85 -11.39 -5.92
N GLY A 238 11.98 -12.08 -5.17
CA GLY A 238 12.34 -12.78 -3.93
C GLY A 238 12.67 -11.88 -2.74
N VAL A 239 12.41 -10.56 -2.80
CA VAL A 239 12.59 -9.63 -1.68
C VAL A 239 11.24 -9.35 -1.02
N LEU A 240 11.09 -9.76 0.24
CA LEU A 240 9.90 -9.50 1.04
C LEU A 240 9.85 -8.04 1.48
N LEU A 241 10.94 -7.52 2.02
CA LEU A 241 11.02 -6.16 2.54
C LEU A 241 12.31 -5.48 2.14
N ARG A 242 12.20 -4.27 1.63
CA ARG A 242 13.32 -3.33 1.49
C ARG A 242 13.03 -2.09 2.33
N ALA A 243 13.71 -1.94 3.47
CA ALA A 243 13.68 -0.77 4.33
C ALA A 243 14.98 0.01 4.13
N VAL A 244 14.94 1.08 3.34
CA VAL A 244 16.14 1.84 2.96
C VAL A 244 15.84 3.32 2.77
N GLY A 245 16.87 4.15 2.86
CA GLY A 245 16.80 5.54 2.45
C GLY A 245 16.63 5.72 0.94
N ASN A 246 16.46 6.96 0.52
CA ASN A 246 16.33 7.33 -0.89
C ASN A 246 17.21 8.56 -1.21
N SER A 247 17.39 8.85 -2.51
CA SER A 247 18.24 9.97 -2.96
C SER A 247 17.68 11.37 -2.67
N SER A 248 16.44 11.44 -2.20
CA SER A 248 15.68 12.70 -2.05
C SER A 248 15.40 13.45 -3.36
N SER A 249 15.55 12.81 -4.51
CA SER A 249 15.26 13.43 -5.81
C SER A 249 13.79 13.87 -5.93
N ARG A 250 12.89 13.19 -5.23
CA ARG A 250 11.46 13.51 -5.12
C ARG A 250 11.11 14.41 -3.94
N GLY A 251 12.08 14.82 -3.13
CA GLY A 251 11.83 15.56 -1.90
C GLY A 251 11.33 14.70 -0.73
N TRP A 252 11.52 13.37 -0.79
CA TRP A 252 11.17 12.46 0.29
C TRP A 252 12.24 12.45 1.37
N GLY A 253 12.13 13.40 2.30
CA GLY A 253 13.10 13.62 3.37
C GLY A 253 14.44 14.16 2.88
N LYS A 254 15.49 13.91 3.65
CA LYS A 254 16.86 14.29 3.34
C LYS A 254 17.73 13.06 3.17
N SER A 255 18.41 12.94 2.04
CA SER A 255 19.31 11.81 1.76
C SER A 255 20.28 11.56 2.92
N GLY A 256 20.39 10.30 3.36
CA GLY A 256 21.17 9.90 4.52
C GLY A 256 20.46 10.06 5.87
N GLU A 257 19.22 10.61 5.90
CA GLU A 257 18.39 10.78 7.10
C GLU A 257 16.93 10.32 6.86
N ASN A 258 16.67 9.68 5.74
CA ASN A 258 15.35 9.30 5.24
C ASN A 258 15.16 7.79 5.11
N GLY A 259 15.66 7.03 6.07
CA GLY A 259 15.50 5.59 6.15
C GLY A 259 14.05 5.14 6.39
N GLY A 260 13.86 3.84 6.40
CA GLY A 260 12.62 3.18 6.78
C GLY A 260 12.77 2.50 8.14
N ASP A 261 11.97 2.89 9.12
CA ASP A 261 11.92 2.23 10.43
C ASP A 261 10.71 1.29 10.48
N VAL A 262 10.95 -0.01 10.44
CA VAL A 262 9.88 -1.00 10.27
C VAL A 262 9.72 -1.85 11.51
N LYS A 263 8.49 -1.94 12.03
CA LYS A 263 8.05 -3.01 12.90
C LYS A 263 7.22 -3.98 12.09
N MET A 264 7.71 -5.22 11.92
CA MET A 264 7.02 -6.27 11.19
C MET A 264 6.58 -7.39 12.13
N THR A 265 5.30 -7.73 12.10
CA THR A 265 4.74 -8.84 12.87
C THR A 265 4.20 -9.91 11.94
N LEU A 266 4.70 -11.13 12.07
CA LEU A 266 4.21 -12.31 11.36
C LEU A 266 3.47 -13.21 12.37
N THR A 267 2.18 -13.46 12.12
CA THR A 267 1.36 -14.32 12.98
C THR A 267 0.75 -15.45 12.15
N ASP A 268 1.03 -16.69 12.48
CA ASP A 268 0.57 -17.86 11.70
C ASP A 268 0.87 -17.69 10.21
N GLN A 269 2.05 -17.09 9.89
CA GLN A 269 2.44 -16.69 8.54
C GLN A 269 3.58 -17.56 8.03
N THR A 270 3.42 -18.11 6.83
CA THR A 270 4.53 -18.70 6.07
C THR A 270 4.88 -17.76 4.93
N VAL A 271 6.15 -17.36 4.86
CA VAL A 271 6.64 -16.48 3.80
C VAL A 271 8.05 -16.87 3.37
N GLU A 272 8.32 -16.74 2.09
CA GLU A 272 9.63 -16.92 1.48
C GLU A 272 10.05 -15.58 0.85
N GLY A 273 11.23 -15.06 1.21
CA GLY A 273 11.77 -13.81 0.69
C GLY A 273 12.76 -13.15 1.63
N ASP A 274 13.71 -12.43 1.06
CA ASP A 274 14.78 -11.76 1.78
C ASP A 274 14.32 -10.41 2.36
N ILE A 275 15.00 -9.97 3.41
CA ILE A 275 14.81 -8.67 4.04
C ILE A 275 16.10 -7.86 3.92
N VAL A 276 15.99 -6.70 3.28
CA VAL A 276 17.09 -5.76 3.04
C VAL A 276 16.87 -4.52 3.88
N VAL A 277 17.89 -4.15 4.66
CA VAL A 277 17.87 -2.95 5.51
C VAL A 277 19.19 -2.21 5.30
N ASP A 278 19.17 -0.90 5.09
CA ASP A 278 20.39 -0.10 4.99
C ASP A 278 20.84 0.49 6.34
N GLU A 279 21.99 1.16 6.36
CA GLU A 279 22.62 1.69 7.57
C GLU A 279 21.82 2.76 8.32
N ILE A 280 20.88 3.42 7.63
CA ILE A 280 20.04 4.49 8.20
C ILE A 280 18.62 4.05 8.51
N SER A 281 18.32 2.76 8.34
CA SER A 281 17.02 2.14 8.57
C SER A 281 17.05 1.15 9.71
N SER A 282 15.89 0.74 10.19
CA SER A 282 15.77 -0.25 11.26
C SER A 282 14.65 -1.26 11.00
N LEU A 283 14.82 -2.45 11.61
CA LEU A 283 13.81 -3.51 11.60
C LEU A 283 13.63 -4.07 13.02
N ASP A 284 12.38 -4.20 13.43
CA ASP A 284 11.94 -5.00 14.57
C ASP A 284 10.98 -6.08 14.04
N LEU A 285 11.45 -7.33 13.99
CA LEU A 285 10.70 -8.46 13.44
C LEU A 285 10.24 -9.39 14.56
N ASP A 286 8.93 -9.47 14.74
CA ASP A 286 8.28 -10.39 15.68
C ASP A 286 7.60 -11.54 14.91
N MET A 287 7.95 -12.79 15.24
CA MET A 287 7.36 -13.98 14.63
C MET A 287 6.64 -14.82 15.67
N SER A 288 5.37 -15.12 15.45
CA SER A 288 4.55 -16.01 16.26
C SER A 288 3.87 -17.06 15.41
N GLY A 289 4.14 -18.35 15.69
CA GLY A 289 3.62 -19.48 14.91
C GLY A 289 3.98 -19.44 13.42
N SER A 290 5.10 -18.80 13.07
CA SER A 290 5.38 -18.37 11.69
C SER A 290 6.66 -19.01 11.14
N VAL A 291 6.73 -19.08 9.80
CA VAL A 291 7.90 -19.60 9.08
C VAL A 291 8.40 -18.54 8.10
N LEU A 292 9.63 -18.09 8.30
CA LEU A 292 10.37 -17.27 7.33
C LEU A 292 11.43 -18.13 6.65
N THR A 293 11.45 -18.12 5.32
CA THR A 293 12.56 -18.66 4.51
C THR A 293 13.18 -17.51 3.74
N GLY A 294 14.37 -17.09 4.13
CA GLY A 294 15.03 -15.92 3.53
C GLY A 294 16.22 -15.43 4.37
N ALA A 295 17.01 -14.59 3.74
CA ALA A 295 18.11 -13.90 4.41
C ALA A 295 17.64 -12.55 5.00
N ILE A 296 18.18 -12.19 6.16
CA ILE A 296 18.02 -10.86 6.74
C ILE A 296 19.38 -10.17 6.71
N ASN A 297 19.46 -9.02 6.02
CA ASN A 297 20.66 -8.18 5.95
C ASN A 297 21.92 -8.97 5.51
N ALA A 298 21.83 -9.72 4.41
CA ALA A 298 22.88 -10.62 3.95
C ALA A 298 24.21 -9.91 3.62
N ASP A 299 24.17 -8.66 3.26
CA ASP A 299 25.36 -7.83 2.95
C ASP A 299 25.95 -7.12 4.19
N ASN A 300 25.35 -7.30 5.37
CA ASN A 300 25.77 -6.69 6.63
C ASN A 300 25.85 -5.15 6.58
N SER A 301 24.93 -4.53 5.83
CA SER A 301 24.87 -3.06 5.68
C SER A 301 23.83 -2.41 6.59
N GLY A 302 22.94 -3.19 7.20
CA GLY A 302 21.78 -2.72 7.96
C GLY A 302 22.11 -1.96 9.23
N GLY A 303 21.23 -1.06 9.62
CA GLY A 303 21.25 -0.37 10.90
C GLY A 303 20.87 -1.29 12.07
N ASN A 304 19.91 -0.86 12.88
CA ASN A 304 19.47 -1.69 14.00
C ASN A 304 18.43 -2.74 13.55
N ILE A 305 18.74 -4.02 13.75
CA ILE A 305 17.85 -5.13 13.38
C ILE A 305 17.67 -6.04 14.59
N SER A 306 16.42 -6.13 15.06
CA SER A 306 16.00 -7.02 16.13
C SER A 306 15.09 -8.11 15.59
N VAL A 307 15.32 -9.36 15.98
CA VAL A 307 14.50 -10.50 15.56
C VAL A 307 14.06 -11.27 16.79
N PHE A 308 12.75 -11.49 16.93
CA PHE A 308 12.13 -12.35 17.92
C PHE A 308 11.43 -13.53 17.25
N LEU A 309 11.67 -14.74 17.74
CA LEU A 309 10.96 -15.96 17.37
C LEU A 309 10.34 -16.61 18.61
N ASP A 310 9.02 -16.85 18.58
CA ASP A 310 8.40 -17.69 19.60
C ASP A 310 8.76 -19.20 19.42
N GLU A 311 8.34 -20.03 20.35
CA GLU A 311 8.64 -21.47 20.35
C GLU A 311 8.07 -22.25 19.14
N ASN A 312 7.09 -21.67 18.42
CA ASN A 312 6.40 -22.29 17.28
C ASN A 312 6.85 -21.72 15.94
N SER A 313 7.75 -20.75 15.96
CA SER A 313 8.27 -20.10 14.75
C SER A 313 9.57 -20.73 14.28
N THR A 314 9.83 -20.65 12.98
CA THR A 314 11.05 -21.17 12.35
C THR A 314 11.61 -20.17 11.37
N TRP A 315 12.93 -19.98 11.40
CA TRP A 315 13.65 -19.19 10.40
C TRP A 315 14.62 -20.09 9.62
N ASN A 316 14.38 -20.24 8.32
CA ASN A 316 15.23 -20.97 7.38
C ASN A 316 16.14 -19.96 6.67
N LEU A 317 17.44 -20.02 6.91
CA LEU A 317 18.41 -19.13 6.28
C LEU A 317 18.64 -19.51 4.81
N THR A 318 18.74 -18.52 3.93
CA THR A 318 19.10 -18.69 2.52
C THR A 318 20.46 -18.06 2.16
N SER A 319 21.06 -17.33 3.12
CA SER A 319 22.40 -16.77 3.08
C SER A 319 22.88 -16.54 4.51
N ASP A 320 24.12 -16.10 4.70
CA ASP A 320 24.56 -15.55 5.99
C ASP A 320 23.68 -14.35 6.36
N CYS A 321 23.32 -14.25 7.64
CA CYS A 321 22.42 -13.23 8.16
C CYS A 321 23.09 -12.44 9.28
N TYR A 322 22.85 -11.13 9.30
CA TYR A 322 23.48 -10.23 10.29
C TYR A 322 22.42 -9.38 10.98
N VAL A 323 22.28 -9.57 12.30
CA VAL A 323 21.30 -8.84 13.12
C VAL A 323 21.96 -8.24 14.35
N SER A 324 21.36 -7.18 14.90
CA SER A 324 21.85 -6.51 16.12
C SER A 324 21.48 -7.29 17.38
N SER A 325 20.27 -7.92 17.38
CA SER A 325 19.79 -8.74 18.48
C SER A 325 18.90 -9.88 18.00
N PHE A 326 18.94 -10.99 18.71
CA PHE A 326 18.07 -12.14 18.50
C PHE A 326 17.53 -12.61 19.85
N ASP A 327 16.21 -12.82 19.93
CA ASP A 327 15.54 -13.41 21.08
C ASP A 327 14.69 -14.60 20.61
N GLY A 328 14.94 -15.76 21.16
CA GLY A 328 14.31 -17.02 20.79
C GLY A 328 15.23 -18.22 20.98
N ASP A 329 14.72 -19.41 20.68
CA ASP A 329 15.52 -20.62 20.71
C ASP A 329 16.29 -20.80 19.41
N ILE A 330 17.62 -20.87 19.48
CA ILE A 330 18.52 -21.08 18.33
C ILE A 330 18.15 -22.36 17.56
N SER A 331 17.59 -23.37 18.23
CA SER A 331 17.13 -24.61 17.58
C SER A 331 15.98 -24.40 16.59
N ASN A 332 15.32 -23.25 16.63
CA ASN A 332 14.29 -22.85 15.66
C ASN A 332 14.87 -22.20 14.39
N ILE A 333 16.20 -22.09 14.30
CA ILE A 333 16.91 -21.58 13.12
C ILE A 333 17.47 -22.76 12.32
N ASN A 334 17.01 -22.92 11.10
CA ASN A 334 17.56 -23.87 10.15
C ASN A 334 18.61 -23.17 9.27
N ALA A 335 19.87 -23.18 9.74
CA ALA A 335 20.95 -22.45 9.06
C ALA A 335 21.47 -23.15 7.80
N GLY A 336 21.38 -24.49 7.72
CA GLY A 336 21.95 -25.24 6.59
C GLY A 336 23.46 -25.10 6.52
N GLU A 337 23.96 -24.48 5.45
CA GLU A 337 25.38 -24.16 5.25
C GLU A 337 25.72 -22.70 5.59
N PHE A 338 24.72 -21.92 6.00
CA PHE A 338 24.84 -20.49 6.30
C PHE A 338 24.99 -20.25 7.81
N HIS A 339 25.19 -18.99 8.18
CA HIS A 339 25.44 -18.61 9.57
C HIS A 339 24.56 -17.41 9.95
N LEU A 340 24.15 -17.38 11.23
CA LEU A 340 23.58 -16.20 11.86
C LEU A 340 24.64 -15.50 12.72
N TYR A 341 24.84 -14.21 12.44
CA TYR A 341 25.67 -13.34 13.27
C TYR A 341 24.78 -12.40 14.07
N VAL A 342 24.96 -12.38 15.39
CA VAL A 342 24.25 -11.46 16.30
C VAL A 342 25.27 -10.51 16.91
N ASN A 343 25.11 -9.23 16.67
CA ASN A 343 26.07 -8.20 17.11
C ASN A 343 27.53 -8.53 16.74
N GLY A 344 27.72 -9.11 15.54
CA GLY A 344 29.03 -9.49 15.01
C GLY A 344 29.57 -10.82 15.51
N GLU A 345 28.90 -11.54 16.42
CA GLU A 345 29.26 -12.86 16.89
C GLU A 345 28.45 -13.95 16.19
N MET A 346 29.10 -14.97 15.65
CA MET A 346 28.43 -16.11 15.03
C MET A 346 27.76 -16.96 16.12
N VAL A 347 26.45 -17.19 16.00
CA VAL A 347 25.65 -17.94 16.97
C VAL A 347 25.10 -19.26 16.43
N VAL A 348 25.02 -19.42 15.12
CA VAL A 348 24.64 -20.67 14.42
C VAL A 348 25.53 -20.84 13.20
#